data_027f5190224980044d9d12cd567a491c
#
_entry.id   027f5190224980044d9d12cd567a491c
#
_cell.length_a   1.000
_cell.length_b   1.000
_cell.length_c   1.000
_cell.angle_alpha   90.00
_cell.angle_beta   90.00
_cell.angle_gamma   90.00
#
_symmetry.space_group_name_H-M   'P 1'
#
loop_
_entity.id
_entity.type
_entity.pdbx_description
1 polymer ?
#
loop_
_entity_poly.entity_id
_entity_poly.type
_entity_poly.pdbx_seq_one_letter_code
_entity_poly.pdbx_strand_id
1 'polypeptide(L)'
;MSTNKTSAHTGFASACDRFKAGHDLEAIAHAIGMSGHVLRNKFNPAQERHKLTATDLIDIYRVTGDDTLFDGLLFDCQLTAVRLPSSDAVIQPEARAMQALNAGANILGVTAQATQVLNTGRVTKHHRNAVMTGLMAGIEHMVLLATEIEQKFNSIPTLACAADMARASLGA
;
A
#
# COMPACT_ATOMS: atom_id res chain seq x y z
N MET A 1 6.22 -22.00 -32.45
CA MET A 1 5.49 -20.73 -32.12
C MET A 1 5.39 -20.66 -30.62
N SER A 2 6.26 -19.85 -29.99
CA SER A 2 6.26 -19.65 -28.52
C SER A 2 5.20 -18.63 -28.21
N THR A 3 4.08 -19.03 -27.61
CA THR A 3 3.07 -18.13 -27.11
C THR A 3 3.67 -17.40 -25.92
N ASN A 4 4.02 -16.15 -26.14
CA ASN A 4 4.41 -15.21 -25.09
C ASN A 4 3.21 -15.08 -24.14
N LYS A 5 3.23 -15.81 -23.02
CA LYS A 5 2.26 -15.64 -21.93
C LYS A 5 2.51 -14.24 -21.34
N THR A 6 1.82 -13.25 -21.89
CA THR A 6 1.76 -11.91 -21.29
C THR A 6 1.35 -12.11 -19.83
N SER A 7 2.23 -11.76 -18.91
CA SER A 7 1.96 -11.89 -17.47
C SER A 7 0.66 -11.17 -17.15
N ALA A 8 -0.31 -11.89 -16.58
CA ALA A 8 -1.58 -11.32 -16.15
C ALA A 8 -1.40 -10.28 -15.00
N HIS A 9 -0.19 -10.21 -14.44
CA HIS A 9 0.17 -9.36 -13.29
C HIS A 9 1.22 -8.32 -13.69
N THR A 10 0.85 -7.40 -14.59
CA THR A 10 1.77 -6.39 -15.13
C THR A 10 2.20 -5.35 -14.09
N GLY A 11 1.33 -5.01 -13.13
CA GLY A 11 1.61 -4.08 -12.03
C GLY A 11 2.67 -4.62 -11.11
N PHE A 12 2.51 -5.85 -10.64
CA PHE A 12 3.47 -6.50 -9.75
C PHE A 12 4.81 -6.80 -10.44
N ALA A 13 4.79 -7.24 -11.69
CA ALA A 13 6.01 -7.48 -12.46
C ALA A 13 6.83 -6.17 -12.62
N SER A 14 6.15 -5.07 -12.99
CA SER A 14 6.77 -3.75 -13.08
C SER A 14 7.31 -3.25 -11.73
N ALA A 15 6.61 -3.53 -10.63
CA ALA A 15 7.06 -3.21 -9.28
C ALA A 15 8.32 -4.00 -8.91
N CYS A 16 8.39 -5.29 -9.24
CA CYS A 16 9.58 -6.10 -9.03
C CYS A 16 10.79 -5.55 -9.80
N ASP A 17 10.60 -5.09 -11.03
CA ASP A 17 11.70 -4.51 -11.83
C ASP A 17 12.18 -3.17 -11.24
N ARG A 18 11.26 -2.29 -10.80
CA ARG A 18 11.63 -1.04 -10.12
C ARG A 18 12.35 -1.29 -8.81
N PHE A 19 11.86 -2.24 -8.02
CA PHE A 19 12.48 -2.61 -6.75
C PHE A 19 13.91 -3.11 -6.94
N LYS A 20 14.13 -4.02 -7.89
CA LYS A 20 15.48 -4.52 -8.24
C LYS A 20 16.43 -3.40 -8.69
N ALA A 21 15.91 -2.41 -9.40
CA ALA A 21 16.73 -1.28 -9.86
C ALA A 21 17.15 -0.33 -8.74
N GLY A 22 16.37 -0.27 -7.65
CA GLY A 22 16.60 0.64 -6.52
C GLY A 22 17.33 0.01 -5.34
N HIS A 23 17.47 -1.33 -5.28
CA HIS A 23 17.96 -2.03 -4.09
C HIS A 23 19.02 -3.08 -4.38
N ASP A 24 19.92 -3.27 -3.41
CA ASP A 24 20.88 -4.39 -3.39
C ASP A 24 20.19 -5.64 -2.84
N LEU A 25 19.84 -6.56 -3.73
CA LEU A 25 19.18 -7.82 -3.37
C LEU A 25 20.06 -8.74 -2.50
N GLU A 26 21.40 -8.65 -2.59
CA GLU A 26 22.29 -9.45 -1.73
C GLU A 26 22.22 -8.99 -0.27
N ALA A 27 22.28 -7.67 -0.06
CA ALA A 27 22.18 -7.11 1.28
C ALA A 27 20.80 -7.43 1.91
N ILE A 28 19.71 -7.30 1.15
CA ILE A 28 18.37 -7.65 1.62
C ILE A 28 18.27 -9.14 1.95
N ALA A 29 18.74 -10.01 1.06
CA ALA A 29 18.70 -11.46 1.27
C ALA A 29 19.42 -11.85 2.57
N HIS A 30 20.61 -11.30 2.79
CA HIS A 30 21.37 -11.52 4.03
C HIS A 30 20.57 -11.07 5.26
N ALA A 31 19.93 -9.90 5.20
CA ALA A 31 19.17 -9.34 6.32
C ALA A 31 17.93 -10.18 6.68
N ILE A 32 17.30 -10.84 5.68
CA ILE A 32 16.11 -11.71 5.90
C ILE A 32 16.49 -13.19 6.07
N GLY A 33 17.79 -13.52 6.19
CA GLY A 33 18.26 -14.90 6.39
C GLY A 33 18.13 -15.80 5.16
N MET A 34 18.12 -15.22 3.96
CA MET A 34 18.00 -15.93 2.68
C MET A 34 19.31 -15.81 1.87
N SER A 35 19.60 -16.77 0.99
CA SER A 35 20.73 -16.59 0.07
C SER A 35 20.34 -15.61 -1.07
N GLY A 36 21.28 -14.76 -1.50
CA GLY A 36 21.06 -13.80 -2.56
C GLY A 36 20.68 -14.45 -3.90
N HIS A 37 21.21 -15.63 -4.18
CA HIS A 37 20.83 -16.41 -5.35
C HIS A 37 19.34 -16.81 -5.31
N VAL A 38 18.84 -17.25 -4.16
CA VAL A 38 17.42 -17.60 -3.98
C VAL A 38 16.53 -16.39 -4.16
N LEU A 39 16.89 -15.26 -3.53
CA LEU A 39 16.11 -14.02 -3.67
C LEU A 39 16.08 -13.52 -5.12
N ARG A 40 17.23 -13.51 -5.81
CA ARG A 40 17.26 -13.14 -7.24
C ARG A 40 16.38 -14.05 -8.11
N ASN A 41 16.38 -15.36 -7.83
CA ASN A 41 15.51 -16.29 -8.52
C ASN A 41 14.03 -16.02 -8.27
N LYS A 42 13.64 -15.65 -7.05
CA LYS A 42 12.26 -15.28 -6.70
C LYS A 42 11.78 -14.02 -7.44
N PHE A 43 12.68 -13.09 -7.74
CA PHE A 43 12.40 -11.91 -8.55
C PHE A 43 12.44 -12.15 -10.07
N ASN A 44 12.87 -13.34 -10.51
CA ASN A 44 12.94 -13.66 -11.93
C ASN A 44 11.61 -14.24 -12.43
N PRO A 45 10.90 -13.55 -13.33
CA PRO A 45 9.61 -14.03 -13.84
C PRO A 45 9.69 -15.36 -14.60
N ALA A 46 10.88 -15.70 -15.16
CA ALA A 46 11.10 -16.96 -15.87
C ALA A 46 11.22 -18.19 -14.94
N GLN A 47 11.40 -17.96 -13.63
CA GLN A 47 11.50 -19.02 -12.63
C GLN A 47 10.12 -19.39 -12.08
N GLU A 48 9.53 -20.48 -12.58
CA GLU A 48 8.19 -20.90 -12.14
C GLU A 48 8.18 -21.46 -10.70
N ARG A 49 9.30 -22.08 -10.27
CA ARG A 49 9.41 -22.75 -8.97
C ARG A 49 9.76 -21.81 -7.80
N HIS A 50 10.32 -20.64 -8.10
CA HIS A 50 10.78 -19.69 -7.10
C HIS A 50 9.98 -18.40 -7.26
N LYS A 51 8.84 -18.29 -6.57
CA LYS A 51 8.01 -17.10 -6.55
C LYS A 51 8.16 -16.39 -5.19
N LEU A 52 8.00 -15.09 -5.18
CA LEU A 52 7.86 -14.32 -3.94
C LEU A 52 6.58 -14.77 -3.23
N THR A 53 6.71 -15.15 -1.98
CA THR A 53 5.57 -15.47 -1.10
C THR A 53 5.14 -14.21 -0.35
N ALA A 54 3.95 -14.24 0.26
CA ALA A 54 3.49 -13.14 1.11
C ALA A 54 4.47 -12.88 2.28
N THR A 55 5.05 -13.95 2.86
CA THR A 55 6.06 -13.84 3.92
C THR A 55 7.31 -13.13 3.43
N ASP A 56 7.81 -13.49 2.23
CA ASP A 56 8.96 -12.80 1.65
C ASP A 56 8.69 -11.29 1.48
N LEU A 57 7.49 -10.92 1.01
CA LEU A 57 7.13 -9.51 0.85
C LEU A 57 7.13 -8.75 2.18
N ILE A 58 6.60 -9.38 3.24
CA ILE A 58 6.60 -8.80 4.59
C ILE A 58 8.02 -8.63 5.11
N ASP A 59 8.88 -9.64 4.97
CA ASP A 59 10.25 -9.59 5.47
C ASP A 59 11.10 -8.57 4.70
N ILE A 60 10.95 -8.50 3.37
CA ILE A 60 11.59 -7.48 2.54
C ILE A 60 11.14 -6.08 2.98
N TYR A 61 9.83 -5.87 3.16
CA TYR A 61 9.30 -4.59 3.61
C TYR A 61 9.84 -4.17 4.97
N ARG A 62 9.92 -5.10 5.94
CA ARG A 62 10.46 -4.82 7.28
C ARG A 62 11.91 -4.34 7.25
N VAL A 63 12.70 -4.85 6.32
CA VAL A 63 14.12 -4.49 6.18
C VAL A 63 14.31 -3.20 5.39
N THR A 64 13.48 -2.98 4.35
CA THR A 64 13.68 -1.86 3.41
C THR A 64 12.78 -0.66 3.70
N GLY A 65 11.61 -0.87 4.30
CA GLY A 65 10.57 0.14 4.42
C GLY A 65 9.94 0.57 3.08
N ASP A 66 10.29 -0.11 1.98
CA ASP A 66 9.83 0.23 0.63
C ASP A 66 8.55 -0.54 0.29
N ASP A 67 7.48 0.19 0.01
CA ASP A 67 6.15 -0.33 -0.30
C ASP A 67 5.93 -0.66 -1.79
N THR A 68 6.93 -0.45 -2.65
CA THR A 68 6.83 -0.65 -4.11
C THR A 68 6.25 -2.02 -4.49
N LEU A 69 6.64 -3.09 -3.80
CA LEU A 69 6.15 -4.44 -4.09
C LEU A 69 4.68 -4.61 -3.71
N PHE A 70 4.28 -4.05 -2.55
CA PHE A 70 2.87 -4.05 -2.13
C PHE A 70 2.01 -3.20 -3.05
N ASP A 71 2.48 -2.03 -3.45
CA ASP A 71 1.77 -1.16 -4.38
C ASP A 71 1.51 -1.87 -5.72
N GLY A 72 2.51 -2.58 -6.26
CA GLY A 72 2.34 -3.35 -7.48
C GLY A 72 1.35 -4.49 -7.35
N LEU A 73 1.38 -5.22 -6.22
CA LEU A 73 0.45 -6.29 -5.92
C LEU A 73 -0.99 -5.79 -5.80
N LEU A 74 -1.17 -4.71 -5.02
CA LEU A 74 -2.47 -4.11 -4.77
C LEU A 74 -3.04 -3.46 -6.04
N PHE A 75 -2.19 -2.87 -6.88
CA PHE A 75 -2.59 -2.31 -8.17
C PHE A 75 -3.23 -3.38 -9.08
N ASP A 76 -2.65 -4.58 -9.17
CA ASP A 76 -3.22 -5.69 -9.95
C ASP A 76 -4.56 -6.19 -9.38
N CYS A 77 -4.79 -5.98 -8.07
CA CYS A 77 -6.05 -6.27 -7.39
C CYS A 77 -7.06 -5.10 -7.42
N GLN A 78 -6.71 -3.96 -8.04
CA GLN A 78 -7.49 -2.71 -8.00
C GLN A 78 -7.72 -2.19 -6.57
N LEU A 79 -6.74 -2.41 -5.68
CA LEU A 79 -6.73 -1.97 -4.29
C LEU A 79 -5.63 -0.94 -4.08
N THR A 80 -5.72 -0.21 -2.98
CA THR A 80 -4.65 0.65 -2.47
C THR A 80 -4.41 0.39 -0.99
N ALA A 81 -3.17 0.60 -0.53
CA ALA A 81 -2.85 0.50 0.88
C ALA A 81 -2.90 1.86 1.56
N VAL A 82 -3.25 1.86 2.84
CA VAL A 82 -3.07 2.98 3.75
C VAL A 82 -2.20 2.51 4.90
N ARG A 83 -1.15 3.27 5.23
CA ARG A 83 -0.27 2.94 6.35
C ARG A 83 -1.04 3.08 7.66
N LEU A 84 -0.99 2.03 8.47
CA LEU A 84 -1.49 2.12 9.84
C LEU A 84 -0.45 2.85 10.71
N PRO A 85 -0.88 3.64 11.69
CA PRO A 85 0.04 4.28 12.62
C PRO A 85 0.77 3.23 13.45
N SER A 86 2.01 3.50 13.78
CA SER A 86 2.69 2.75 14.83
C SER A 86 1.98 3.01 16.16
N SER A 87 1.79 1.95 16.96
CA SER A 87 1.14 1.99 18.28
C SER A 87 1.80 2.94 19.28
N ASP A 88 3.01 3.43 18.98
CA ASP A 88 3.83 4.24 19.89
C ASP A 88 3.54 5.75 19.83
N ALA A 89 2.71 6.19 18.88
CA ALA A 89 2.31 7.59 18.77
C ALA A 89 1.11 7.87 19.68
N VAL A 90 1.36 8.04 20.97
CA VAL A 90 0.34 8.54 21.90
C VAL A 90 0.06 10.02 21.61
N ILE A 91 -0.89 10.29 20.73
CA ILE A 91 -1.38 11.63 20.47
C ILE A 91 -2.53 11.93 21.44
N GLN A 92 -2.48 13.09 22.10
CA GLN A 92 -3.55 13.56 22.99
C GLN A 92 -4.90 13.58 22.25
N PRO A 93 -6.02 13.12 22.86
CA PRO A 93 -7.32 13.02 22.17
C PRO A 93 -7.80 14.34 21.54
N GLU A 94 -7.53 15.46 22.20
CA GLU A 94 -7.90 16.80 21.72
C GLU A 94 -7.10 17.23 20.48
N ALA A 95 -5.79 16.97 20.49
CA ALA A 95 -4.93 17.24 19.33
C ALA A 95 -5.36 16.39 18.12
N ARG A 96 -5.87 15.20 18.35
CA ARG A 96 -6.32 14.27 17.34
C ARG A 96 -7.64 14.69 16.68
N ALA A 97 -8.60 15.15 17.46
CA ALA A 97 -9.83 15.75 16.93
C ALA A 97 -9.54 16.92 15.99
N MET A 98 -8.59 17.79 16.38
CA MET A 98 -8.15 18.92 15.56
C MET A 98 -7.43 18.44 14.27
N GLN A 99 -6.59 17.41 14.37
CA GLN A 99 -5.93 16.82 13.19
C GLN A 99 -6.94 16.21 12.22
N ALA A 100 -7.95 15.49 12.71
CA ALA A 100 -9.02 14.93 11.89
C ALA A 100 -9.86 16.02 11.19
N LEU A 101 -10.18 17.11 11.88
CA LEU A 101 -10.87 18.25 11.29
C LEU A 101 -10.04 18.92 10.18
N ASN A 102 -8.74 19.12 10.44
CA ASN A 102 -7.82 19.69 9.45
C ASN A 102 -7.65 18.75 8.23
N ALA A 103 -7.56 17.45 8.47
CA ALA A 103 -7.50 16.45 7.39
C ALA A 103 -8.77 16.47 6.53
N GLY A 104 -9.95 16.55 7.15
CA GLY A 104 -11.23 16.73 6.46
C GLY A 104 -11.27 17.99 5.60
N ALA A 105 -10.86 19.13 6.16
CA ALA A 105 -10.78 20.39 5.43
C ALA A 105 -9.80 20.33 4.25
N ASN A 106 -8.65 19.67 4.44
CA ASN A 106 -7.66 19.47 3.39
C ASN A 106 -8.20 18.58 2.24
N ILE A 107 -8.93 17.50 2.56
CA ILE A 107 -9.58 16.65 1.55
C ILE A 107 -10.53 17.48 0.70
N LEU A 108 -11.37 18.32 1.32
CA LEU A 108 -12.30 19.18 0.60
C LEU A 108 -11.56 20.16 -0.34
N GLY A 109 -10.50 20.80 0.15
CA GLY A 109 -9.66 21.71 -0.65
C GLY A 109 -9.00 21.00 -1.83
N VAL A 110 -8.42 19.82 -1.59
CA VAL A 110 -7.75 19.02 -2.64
C VAL A 110 -8.77 18.48 -3.64
N THR A 111 -9.97 18.09 -3.20
CA THR A 111 -11.04 17.65 -4.10
C THR A 111 -11.50 18.78 -5.03
N ALA A 112 -11.64 19.99 -4.50
CA ALA A 112 -11.96 21.18 -5.31
C ALA A 112 -10.86 21.47 -6.34
N GLN A 113 -9.58 21.40 -5.95
CA GLN A 113 -8.46 21.54 -6.87
C GLN A 113 -8.45 20.44 -7.96
N ALA A 114 -8.69 19.18 -7.56
CA ALA A 114 -8.76 18.06 -8.50
C ALA A 114 -9.85 18.28 -9.55
N THR A 115 -11.03 18.71 -9.12
CA THR A 115 -12.16 19.03 -10.02
C THR A 115 -11.79 20.14 -11.01
N GLN A 116 -11.13 21.20 -10.53
CA GLN A 116 -10.68 22.30 -11.37
C GLN A 116 -9.65 21.82 -12.42
N VAL A 117 -8.68 21.02 -12.00
CA VAL A 117 -7.63 20.46 -12.89
C VAL A 117 -8.23 19.55 -13.96
N LEU A 118 -9.21 18.71 -13.59
CA LEU A 118 -9.93 17.84 -14.53
C LEU A 118 -10.74 18.65 -15.55
N ASN A 119 -11.34 19.74 -15.12
CA ASN A 119 -12.12 20.63 -16.02
C ASN A 119 -11.23 21.41 -17.01
N THR A 120 -9.97 21.68 -16.68
CA THR A 120 -9.02 22.36 -17.59
C THR A 120 -8.44 21.44 -18.67
N GLY A 121 -8.68 20.13 -18.57
CA GLY A 121 -8.25 19.12 -19.55
C GLY A 121 -6.74 18.88 -19.61
N ARG A 122 -5.93 19.55 -18.80
CA ARG A 122 -4.47 19.39 -18.79
C ARG A 122 -3.94 19.06 -17.39
N VAL A 123 -3.79 17.77 -17.12
CA VAL A 123 -3.19 17.29 -15.86
C VAL A 123 -1.68 17.25 -15.98
N THR A 124 -0.97 18.09 -15.25
CA THR A 124 0.49 18.03 -15.13
C THR A 124 0.91 17.04 -14.05
N LYS A 125 2.17 16.54 -14.11
CA LYS A 125 2.72 15.67 -13.05
C LYS A 125 2.67 16.34 -11.67
N HIS A 126 2.90 17.65 -11.62
CA HIS A 126 2.86 18.44 -10.39
C HIS A 126 1.45 18.46 -9.79
N HIS A 127 0.43 18.77 -10.61
CA HIS A 127 -0.97 18.75 -10.17
C HIS A 127 -1.39 17.37 -9.67
N ARG A 128 -1.07 16.30 -10.44
CA ARG A 128 -1.34 14.93 -10.03
C ARG A 128 -0.74 14.61 -8.66
N ASN A 129 0.56 14.91 -8.49
CA ASN A 129 1.25 14.58 -7.24
C ASN A 129 0.69 15.37 -6.06
N ALA A 130 0.43 16.66 -6.20
CA ALA A 130 -0.15 17.49 -5.15
C ALA A 130 -1.53 16.97 -4.71
N VAL A 131 -2.40 16.65 -5.65
CA VAL A 131 -3.73 16.09 -5.39
C VAL A 131 -3.62 14.73 -4.70
N MET A 132 -2.79 13.82 -5.22
CA MET A 132 -2.62 12.49 -4.65
C MET A 132 -2.05 12.54 -3.24
N THR A 133 -1.03 13.36 -2.99
CA THR A 133 -0.45 13.53 -1.65
C THR A 133 -1.48 14.06 -0.65
N GLY A 134 -2.25 15.06 -1.03
CA GLY A 134 -3.28 15.64 -0.15
C GLY A 134 -4.43 14.67 0.15
N LEU A 135 -4.88 13.90 -0.85
CA LEU A 135 -5.92 12.88 -0.67
C LEU A 135 -5.42 11.74 0.23
N MET A 136 -4.22 11.22 -0.04
CA MET A 136 -3.67 10.11 0.75
C MET A 136 -3.44 10.50 2.21
N ALA A 137 -2.91 11.69 2.49
CA ALA A 137 -2.76 12.19 3.85
C ALA A 137 -4.11 12.31 4.57
N GLY A 138 -5.16 12.77 3.89
CA GLY A 138 -6.50 12.85 4.46
C GLY A 138 -7.10 11.48 4.76
N ILE A 139 -6.96 10.52 3.86
CA ILE A 139 -7.43 9.13 4.05
C ILE A 139 -6.70 8.48 5.23
N GLU A 140 -5.38 8.66 5.32
CA GLU A 140 -4.57 8.14 6.43
C GLU A 140 -5.10 8.62 7.78
N HIS A 141 -5.38 9.92 7.94
CA HIS A 141 -5.96 10.46 9.17
C HIS A 141 -7.35 9.90 9.50
N MET A 142 -8.18 9.65 8.50
CA MET A 142 -9.50 9.05 8.73
C MET A 142 -9.41 7.59 9.17
N VAL A 143 -8.52 6.81 8.56
CA VAL A 143 -8.27 5.42 8.96
C VAL A 143 -7.71 5.37 10.38
N LEU A 144 -6.80 6.29 10.72
CA LEU A 144 -6.30 6.47 12.08
C LEU A 144 -7.41 6.64 13.09
N LEU A 145 -8.30 7.59 12.84
CA LEU A 145 -9.43 7.89 13.73
C LEU A 145 -10.35 6.67 13.87
N ALA A 146 -10.66 6.00 12.78
CA ALA A 146 -11.48 4.79 12.81
C ALA A 146 -10.83 3.68 13.65
N THR A 147 -9.54 3.42 13.44
CA THR A 147 -8.79 2.40 14.19
C THR A 147 -8.78 2.68 15.69
N GLU A 148 -8.68 3.97 16.09
CA GLU A 148 -8.71 4.34 17.51
C GLU A 148 -10.08 4.19 18.17
N ILE A 149 -11.13 4.53 17.42
CA ILE A 149 -12.49 4.31 17.90
C ILE A 149 -12.67 2.82 18.19
N GLU A 150 -12.22 1.95 17.28
CA GLU A 150 -12.30 0.51 17.43
C GLU A 150 -11.47 -0.03 18.61
N GLN A 151 -10.24 0.47 18.78
CA GLN A 151 -9.39 0.09 19.92
C GLN A 151 -10.02 0.47 21.27
N LYS A 152 -10.68 1.63 21.36
CA LYS A 152 -11.38 2.06 22.58
C LYS A 152 -12.58 1.19 22.92
N PHE A 153 -13.21 0.56 21.95
CA PHE A 153 -14.36 -0.32 22.16
C PHE A 153 -13.98 -1.79 22.36
N ASN A 154 -12.67 -2.13 22.46
CA ASN A 154 -12.18 -3.51 22.58
C ASN A 154 -12.73 -4.44 21.48
N SER A 155 -13.11 -3.89 20.33
CA SER A 155 -13.56 -4.69 19.20
C SER A 155 -12.38 -5.06 18.31
N ILE A 156 -12.41 -6.25 17.76
CA ILE A 156 -11.46 -6.65 16.70
C ILE A 156 -11.62 -5.66 15.53
N PRO A 157 -10.54 -5.18 14.88
CA PRO A 157 -10.63 -4.17 13.84
C PRO A 157 -11.72 -4.49 12.81
N THR A 158 -12.75 -3.64 12.69
CA THR A 158 -13.92 -3.90 11.83
C THR A 158 -13.54 -4.02 10.35
N LEU A 159 -12.43 -3.42 9.92
CA LEU A 159 -11.90 -3.59 8.58
C LEU A 159 -11.46 -5.03 8.29
N ALA A 160 -10.93 -5.75 9.28
CA ALA A 160 -10.61 -7.17 9.15
C ALA A 160 -11.87 -8.04 9.31
N CYS A 161 -12.74 -7.74 10.30
CA CYS A 161 -13.97 -8.46 10.56
C CYS A 161 -15.04 -8.26 9.47
N ALA A 162 -15.18 -7.09 8.87
CA ALA A 162 -16.14 -6.87 7.79
C ALA A 162 -15.82 -7.74 6.57
N ALA A 163 -14.55 -7.92 6.26
CA ALA A 163 -14.11 -8.84 5.20
C ALA A 163 -14.38 -10.30 5.54
N ASP A 164 -14.17 -10.70 6.79
CA ASP A 164 -14.37 -12.07 7.25
C ASP A 164 -15.85 -12.40 7.43
N MET A 165 -16.66 -11.48 7.95
CA MET A 165 -18.10 -11.62 8.03
C MET A 165 -18.77 -11.66 6.65
N ALA A 166 -18.31 -10.84 5.69
CA ALA A 166 -18.78 -10.88 4.32
C ALA A 166 -18.44 -12.23 3.64
N ARG A 167 -17.26 -12.80 3.91
CA ARG A 167 -16.87 -14.13 3.43
C ARG A 167 -17.69 -15.24 4.07
N ALA A 168 -17.94 -15.15 5.36
CA ALA A 168 -18.76 -16.15 6.09
C ALA A 168 -20.23 -16.16 5.63
N SER A 169 -20.77 -14.99 5.24
CA SER A 169 -22.14 -14.90 4.73
C SER A 169 -22.31 -15.33 3.26
N LEU A 170 -21.21 -15.38 2.50
CA LEU A 170 -21.21 -15.81 1.09
C LEU A 170 -20.87 -17.30 0.93
N GLY A 171 -20.48 -17.98 2.00
CA GLY A 171 -20.09 -19.39 2.00
C GLY A 171 -21.11 -20.35 2.68
N ALA A 172 -22.31 -19.87 2.97
CA ALA A 172 -23.39 -20.67 3.55
C ALA A 172 -24.49 -20.93 2.52
#